data_c2e7b22b1c8cca8735a1960da39ad4f1
#
_entry.id   c2e7b22b1c8cca8735a1960da39ad4f1
#
_cell.length_a   1.000
_cell.length_b   1.000
_cell.length_c   1.000
_cell.angle_alpha   90.00
_cell.angle_beta   90.00
_cell.angle_gamma   90.00
#
_symmetry.space_group_name_H-M   'P 1'
#
loop_
_entity.id
_entity.type
_entity.pdbx_description
1 polymer ?
#
loop_
_entity_poly.entity_id
_entity_poly.type
_entity_poly.pdbx_seq_one_letter_code
_entity_poly.pdbx_strand_id
1 'polypeptide(L)'
;SWDKLSESGTSVEEKHKFNRKWIRLCKKVLKPNGTIWISGTLHNIYSIGMALEQEGFKIINNITWQKTNPPPNLACRCFTHSTETILWAKKNDKKSRHFFDYQKMKKMNGGKQMKDLWTGALTKPSEKTEGKHPTQKPEYLLEKIVLASTEKGQVILDPFCGSGTTGVEAVRFGRKFVGIDV
;
A
#
# COMPACT_ATOMS: atom_id res chain seq x y z
N SER A 1 -14.29 -4.11 -10.55
CA SER A 1 -13.61 -3.39 -9.46
C SER A 1 -12.77 -4.37 -8.66
N TRP A 2 -11.79 -3.87 -7.92
CA TRP A 2 -10.94 -4.63 -7.01
C TRP A 2 -11.76 -5.47 -6.01
N ASP A 3 -12.85 -4.91 -5.52
CA ASP A 3 -13.72 -5.53 -4.52
C ASP A 3 -14.51 -6.73 -5.09
N LYS A 4 -14.85 -6.72 -6.38
CA LYS A 4 -15.55 -7.85 -7.04
C LYS A 4 -14.70 -9.11 -7.16
N LEU A 5 -13.36 -8.98 -7.12
CA LEU A 5 -12.45 -10.14 -7.14
C LEU A 5 -12.31 -10.81 -5.77
N SER A 6 -12.83 -10.20 -4.71
CA SER A 6 -12.94 -10.81 -3.39
C SER A 6 -14.23 -11.60 -3.17
N GLU A 7 -15.18 -11.52 -4.12
CA GLU A 7 -16.45 -12.25 -4.04
C GLU A 7 -16.24 -13.76 -4.26
N SER A 8 -17.01 -14.54 -3.55
CA SER A 8 -17.05 -16.01 -3.64
C SER A 8 -17.33 -16.45 -5.07
N GLY A 9 -16.34 -16.99 -5.77
CA GLY A 9 -16.49 -17.50 -7.15
C GLY A 9 -15.31 -17.25 -8.06
N THR A 10 -14.44 -16.30 -7.79
CA THR A 10 -13.24 -16.02 -8.60
C THR A 10 -12.14 -17.05 -8.28
N SER A 11 -11.62 -17.74 -9.30
CA SER A 11 -10.53 -18.70 -9.10
C SER A 11 -9.24 -18.02 -8.65
N VAL A 12 -8.33 -18.79 -8.04
CA VAL A 12 -7.01 -18.30 -7.62
C VAL A 12 -6.23 -17.81 -8.85
N GLU A 13 -6.35 -18.54 -9.97
CA GLU A 13 -5.69 -18.22 -11.24
C GLU A 13 -6.20 -16.91 -11.85
N GLU A 14 -7.51 -16.68 -11.85
CA GLU A 14 -8.11 -15.44 -12.35
C GLU A 14 -7.67 -14.24 -11.50
N LYS A 15 -7.69 -14.38 -10.18
CA LYS A 15 -7.21 -13.37 -9.25
C LYS A 15 -5.74 -13.05 -9.49
N HIS A 16 -4.92 -14.07 -9.66
CA HIS A 16 -3.50 -13.91 -9.93
C HIS A 16 -3.24 -13.23 -11.29
N LYS A 17 -3.96 -13.65 -12.33
CA LYS A 17 -3.90 -13.04 -13.67
C LYS A 17 -4.26 -11.56 -13.65
N PHE A 18 -5.28 -11.19 -12.88
CA PHE A 18 -5.65 -9.80 -12.68
C PHE A 18 -4.53 -9.02 -11.98
N ASN A 19 -3.97 -9.56 -10.88
CA ASN A 19 -2.87 -8.92 -10.14
C ASN A 19 -1.67 -8.66 -11.06
N ARG A 20 -1.28 -9.63 -11.86
CA ARG A 20 -0.20 -9.47 -12.84
C ARG A 20 -0.49 -8.37 -13.87
N LYS A 21 -1.75 -8.31 -14.37
CA LYS A 21 -2.13 -7.34 -15.39
C LYS A 21 -1.95 -5.90 -14.91
N TRP A 22 -2.52 -5.54 -13.77
CA TRP A 22 -2.42 -4.16 -13.29
C TRP A 22 -1.01 -3.82 -12.78
N ILE A 23 -0.30 -4.75 -12.14
CA ILE A 23 1.10 -4.55 -11.72
C ILE A 23 1.99 -4.27 -12.93
N ARG A 24 1.79 -5.00 -14.04
CA ARG A 24 2.50 -4.76 -15.30
C ARG A 24 2.21 -3.37 -15.86
N LEU A 25 0.98 -2.89 -15.79
CA LEU A 25 0.62 -1.54 -16.22
C LEU A 25 1.30 -0.49 -15.33
N CYS A 26 1.29 -0.65 -14.02
CA CYS A 26 2.02 0.22 -13.10
C CYS A 26 3.53 0.26 -13.42
N LYS A 27 4.13 -0.90 -13.75
CA LYS A 27 5.54 -0.96 -14.14
C LYS A 27 5.87 -0.10 -15.36
N LYS A 28 4.96 -0.04 -16.35
CA LYS A 28 5.17 0.75 -17.57
C LYS A 28 5.27 2.25 -17.29
N VAL A 29 4.46 2.76 -16.38
CA VAL A 29 4.41 4.20 -16.05
C VAL A 29 5.34 4.60 -14.90
N LEU A 30 5.80 3.63 -14.11
CA LEU A 30 6.73 3.88 -13.00
C LEU A 30 8.09 4.33 -13.54
N LYS A 31 8.62 5.44 -13.00
CA LYS A 31 9.97 5.91 -13.31
C LYS A 31 11.05 4.91 -12.87
N PRO A 32 12.28 4.96 -13.43
CA PRO A 32 13.35 4.04 -13.04
C PRO A 32 13.66 4.04 -11.54
N ASN A 33 13.63 5.21 -10.89
CA ASN A 33 13.85 5.38 -9.44
C ASN A 33 12.55 5.34 -8.60
N GLY A 34 11.40 5.12 -9.22
CA GLY A 34 10.12 5.03 -8.55
C GLY A 34 9.94 3.70 -7.81
N THR A 35 9.03 3.70 -6.84
CA THR A 35 8.65 2.52 -6.08
C THR A 35 7.14 2.32 -6.09
N ILE A 36 6.71 1.12 -5.80
CA ILE A 36 5.30 0.76 -5.67
C ILE A 36 5.04 0.24 -4.25
N TRP A 37 3.91 0.66 -3.68
CA TRP A 37 3.43 0.23 -2.38
C TRP A 37 2.07 -0.42 -2.55
N ILE A 38 1.88 -1.60 -2.00
CA ILE A 38 0.65 -2.36 -2.15
C ILE A 38 0.27 -2.92 -0.80
N SER A 39 -0.86 -2.48 -0.26
CA SER A 39 -1.46 -3.09 0.93
C SER A 39 -2.41 -4.21 0.54
N GLY A 40 -2.46 -5.25 1.34
CA GLY A 40 -3.37 -6.36 1.09
C GLY A 40 -3.63 -7.21 2.33
N THR A 41 -4.80 -7.84 2.33
CA THR A 41 -5.17 -8.83 3.32
C THR A 41 -4.57 -10.20 2.98
N LEU A 42 -4.65 -11.13 3.92
CA LEU A 42 -4.27 -12.53 3.76
C LEU A 42 -4.77 -13.17 2.46
N HIS A 43 -5.98 -12.81 2.02
CA HIS A 43 -6.63 -13.43 0.85
C HIS A 43 -6.03 -13.05 -0.50
N ASN A 44 -5.20 -12.00 -0.55
CA ASN A 44 -4.66 -11.52 -1.82
C ASN A 44 -3.15 -11.23 -1.81
N ILE A 45 -2.57 -10.94 -0.64
CA ILE A 45 -1.19 -10.45 -0.55
C ILE A 45 -0.14 -11.42 -1.10
N TYR A 46 -0.36 -12.72 -0.95
CA TYR A 46 0.56 -13.74 -1.48
C TYR A 46 0.58 -13.75 -3.02
N SER A 47 -0.60 -13.64 -3.63
CA SER A 47 -0.71 -13.50 -5.09
C SER A 47 -0.06 -12.22 -5.59
N ILE A 48 -0.20 -11.11 -4.86
CA ILE A 48 0.45 -9.84 -5.18
C ILE A 48 1.97 -9.95 -5.09
N GLY A 49 2.49 -10.57 -4.03
CA GLY A 49 3.94 -10.78 -3.87
C GLY A 49 4.54 -11.58 -5.02
N MET A 50 3.91 -12.70 -5.38
CA MET A 50 4.32 -13.51 -6.53
C MET A 50 4.22 -12.73 -7.85
N ALA A 51 3.13 -11.98 -8.05
CA ALA A 51 2.93 -11.17 -9.25
C ALA A 51 3.99 -10.06 -9.40
N LEU A 52 4.38 -9.42 -8.30
CA LEU A 52 5.47 -8.43 -8.31
C LEU A 52 6.78 -9.03 -8.83
N GLU A 53 7.19 -10.19 -8.30
CA GLU A 53 8.42 -10.85 -8.74
C GLU A 53 8.34 -11.30 -10.19
N GLN A 54 7.23 -11.91 -10.61
CA GLN A 54 7.01 -12.34 -12.00
C GLN A 54 6.98 -11.19 -12.99
N GLU A 55 6.47 -10.02 -12.59
CA GLU A 55 6.49 -8.82 -13.43
C GLU A 55 7.82 -8.03 -13.32
N GLY A 56 8.83 -8.60 -12.65
CA GLY A 56 10.18 -8.05 -12.59
C GLY A 56 10.32 -6.87 -11.65
N PHE A 57 9.64 -6.91 -10.51
CA PHE A 57 9.94 -6.08 -9.35
C PHE A 57 10.82 -6.84 -8.36
N LYS A 58 11.53 -6.08 -7.53
CA LYS A 58 12.21 -6.56 -6.35
C LYS A 58 11.51 -6.02 -5.11
N ILE A 59 11.00 -6.89 -4.25
CA ILE A 59 10.43 -6.49 -2.97
C ILE A 59 11.57 -6.00 -2.08
N ILE A 60 11.40 -4.80 -1.52
CA ILE A 60 12.36 -4.12 -0.63
C ILE A 60 12.04 -4.47 0.81
N ASN A 61 10.77 -4.27 1.20
CA ASN A 61 10.26 -4.60 2.53
C ASN A 61 8.88 -5.24 2.46
N ASN A 62 8.66 -6.13 3.40
CA ASN A 62 7.35 -6.61 3.81
C ASN A 62 7.01 -5.95 5.16
N ILE A 63 6.18 -4.91 5.12
CA ILE A 63 5.80 -4.17 6.32
C ILE A 63 4.55 -4.79 6.90
N THR A 64 4.59 -5.11 8.18
CA THR A 64 3.44 -5.56 8.94
C THR A 64 2.79 -4.37 9.63
N TRP A 65 1.56 -4.04 9.22
CA TRP A 65 0.73 -3.09 9.95
C TRP A 65 -0.08 -3.82 11.01
N GLN A 66 0.27 -3.59 12.29
CA GLN A 66 -0.43 -4.11 13.44
C GLN A 66 -1.53 -3.14 13.87
N LYS A 67 -2.77 -3.58 13.82
CA LYS A 67 -3.95 -2.82 14.25
C LYS A 67 -4.09 -2.91 15.77
N THR A 68 -4.21 -1.77 16.44
CA THR A 68 -4.41 -1.74 17.91
C THR A 68 -5.86 -2.04 18.31
N ASN A 69 -6.81 -1.87 17.38
CA ASN A 69 -8.24 -2.07 17.58
C ASN A 69 -8.87 -2.89 16.45
N PRO A 70 -8.38 -4.15 16.21
CA PRO A 70 -8.93 -4.98 15.15
C PRO A 70 -10.37 -5.38 15.47
N PRO A 71 -11.24 -5.55 14.45
CA PRO A 71 -12.57 -6.14 14.66
C PRO A 71 -12.46 -7.55 15.24
N PRO A 72 -13.34 -7.94 16.16
CA PRO A 72 -13.32 -9.30 16.72
C PRO A 72 -13.66 -10.34 15.65
N ASN A 73 -13.10 -11.54 15.80
CA ASN A 73 -13.51 -12.69 15.00
C ASN A 73 -14.77 -13.34 15.60
N LEU A 74 -15.92 -13.01 15.06
CA LEU A 74 -17.20 -13.49 15.55
C LEU A 74 -17.39 -15.01 15.38
N ALA A 75 -16.73 -15.64 14.41
CA ALA A 75 -16.81 -17.08 14.19
C ALA A 75 -16.02 -17.90 15.22
N CYS A 76 -15.08 -17.29 15.93
CA CYS A 76 -14.24 -17.92 16.96
C CYS A 76 -13.49 -19.20 16.49
N ARG A 77 -13.18 -19.30 15.18
CA ARG A 77 -12.54 -20.48 14.58
C ARG A 77 -11.12 -20.24 14.10
N CYS A 78 -10.62 -19.01 14.21
CA CYS A 78 -9.23 -18.63 13.93
C CYS A 78 -8.84 -17.44 14.80
N PHE A 79 -7.57 -17.11 14.80
CA PHE A 79 -7.09 -15.91 15.47
C PHE A 79 -7.68 -14.64 14.83
N THR A 80 -7.88 -13.60 15.64
CA THR A 80 -8.32 -12.29 15.15
C THR A 80 -7.29 -11.71 14.19
N HIS A 81 -7.75 -11.26 13.01
CA HIS A 81 -6.89 -10.67 12.00
C HIS A 81 -6.47 -9.26 12.42
N SER A 82 -5.45 -9.18 13.26
CA SER A 82 -4.92 -7.93 13.80
C SER A 82 -3.86 -7.27 12.93
N THR A 83 -3.47 -7.89 11.83
CA THR A 83 -2.42 -7.37 10.94
C THR A 83 -2.86 -7.28 9.49
N GLU A 84 -2.26 -6.35 8.76
CA GLU A 84 -2.24 -6.32 7.30
C GLU A 84 -0.80 -6.18 6.80
N THR A 85 -0.57 -6.66 5.60
CA THR A 85 0.73 -6.59 4.94
C THR A 85 0.77 -5.43 3.95
N ILE A 86 1.88 -4.70 3.95
CA ILE A 86 2.18 -3.66 2.96
C ILE A 86 3.51 -4.04 2.29
N LEU A 87 3.46 -4.39 1.01
CA LEU A 87 4.64 -4.69 0.22
C LEU A 87 5.19 -3.41 -0.40
N TRP A 88 6.47 -3.15 -0.18
CA TRP A 88 7.22 -2.09 -0.84
C TRP A 88 8.19 -2.68 -1.84
N ALA A 89 8.08 -2.28 -3.10
CA ALA A 89 8.87 -2.86 -4.17
C ALA A 89 9.38 -1.79 -5.15
N LYS A 90 10.45 -2.13 -5.88
CA LYS A 90 11.04 -1.34 -6.96
C LYS A 90 11.22 -2.18 -8.22
N LYS A 91 11.45 -1.56 -9.37
CA LYS A 91 11.88 -2.31 -10.56
C LYS A 91 13.16 -3.10 -10.24
N ASN A 92 13.20 -4.36 -10.67
CA ASN A 92 14.40 -5.19 -10.51
C ASN A 92 15.43 -4.83 -11.58
N ASP A 93 15.96 -3.62 -11.49
CA ASP A 93 17.01 -3.09 -12.35
C ASP A 93 18.22 -2.74 -11.49
N LYS A 94 19.39 -3.25 -11.86
CA LYS A 94 20.65 -3.01 -11.14
C LYS A 94 21.07 -1.53 -11.17
N LYS A 95 20.64 -0.78 -12.18
CA LYS A 95 20.96 0.64 -12.34
C LYS A 95 20.00 1.57 -11.59
N SER A 96 18.79 1.12 -11.22
CA SER A 96 17.81 1.96 -10.55
C SER A 96 18.08 2.05 -9.04
N ARG A 97 18.44 3.25 -8.59
CA ARG A 97 18.43 3.59 -7.16
C ARG A 97 17.07 4.19 -6.82
N HIS A 98 16.29 3.52 -5.99
CA HIS A 98 15.06 4.11 -5.48
C HIS A 98 15.38 5.18 -4.43
N PHE A 99 14.49 6.17 -4.32
CA PHE A 99 14.55 7.17 -3.26
C PHE A 99 14.03 6.58 -1.95
N PHE A 100 14.74 6.87 -0.85
CA PHE A 100 14.30 6.59 0.52
C PHE A 100 14.83 7.68 1.45
N ASP A 101 13.92 8.43 2.07
CA ASP A 101 14.28 9.48 3.04
C ASP A 101 14.52 8.86 4.42
N TYR A 102 15.69 8.26 4.57
CA TYR A 102 16.12 7.63 5.83
C TYR A 102 16.10 8.61 7.01
N GLN A 103 16.58 9.84 6.82
CA GLN A 103 16.69 10.83 7.89
C GLN A 103 15.31 11.27 8.39
N LYS A 104 14.37 11.48 7.47
CA LYS A 104 12.99 11.80 7.83
C LYS A 104 12.33 10.65 8.58
N MET A 105 12.48 9.41 8.09
CA MET A 105 11.92 8.23 8.78
C MET A 105 12.52 8.06 10.17
N LYS A 106 13.82 8.26 10.34
CA LYS A 106 14.50 8.24 11.62
C LYS A 106 13.95 9.31 12.58
N LYS A 107 13.76 10.55 12.08
CA LYS A 107 13.17 11.65 12.87
C LYS A 107 11.75 11.33 13.32
N MET A 108 10.90 10.81 12.43
CA MET A 108 9.52 10.39 12.72
C MET A 108 9.47 9.26 13.75
N ASN A 109 10.52 8.47 13.86
CA ASN A 109 10.64 7.36 14.81
C ASN A 109 11.48 7.71 16.07
N GLY A 110 11.41 8.96 16.50
CA GLY A 110 12.07 9.40 17.74
C GLY A 110 13.60 9.30 17.70
N GLY A 111 14.21 9.52 16.54
CA GLY A 111 15.66 9.47 16.36
C GLY A 111 16.23 8.07 16.17
N LYS A 112 15.41 7.03 16.16
CA LYS A 112 15.80 5.63 15.93
C LYS A 112 15.42 5.17 14.54
N GLN A 113 16.16 4.20 13.99
CA GLN A 113 15.81 3.59 12.71
C GLN A 113 14.39 3.00 12.75
N MET A 114 13.55 3.37 11.75
CA MET A 114 12.20 2.85 11.64
C MET A 114 12.24 1.39 11.19
N LYS A 115 11.46 0.55 11.87
CA LYS A 115 11.32 -0.87 11.56
C LYS A 115 10.15 -1.11 10.60
N ASP A 116 10.04 -2.32 10.10
CA ASP A 116 8.98 -2.81 9.22
C ASP A 116 7.72 -3.30 9.97
N LEU A 117 7.66 -3.12 11.28
CA LEU A 117 6.46 -3.30 12.10
C LEU A 117 5.89 -1.91 12.44
N TRP A 118 4.70 -1.62 11.89
CA TRP A 118 3.99 -0.36 12.13
C TRP A 118 2.72 -0.62 12.93
N THR A 119 2.66 -0.06 14.12
CA THR A 119 1.50 -0.22 15.03
C THR A 119 0.64 1.03 15.02
N GLY A 120 -0.68 0.84 14.95
CA GLY A 120 -1.61 1.96 15.01
C GLY A 120 -3.07 1.53 14.84
N ALA A 121 -3.99 2.45 15.13
CA ALA A 121 -5.41 2.21 15.05
C ALA A 121 -5.91 2.18 13.58
N LEU A 122 -7.08 1.59 13.41
CA LEU A 122 -7.86 1.72 12.17
C LEU A 122 -8.24 3.19 11.93
N THR A 123 -8.67 3.49 10.70
CA THR A 123 -9.14 4.82 10.27
C THR A 123 -10.19 5.36 11.24
N LYS A 124 -9.93 6.54 11.78
CA LYS A 124 -10.85 7.22 12.71
C LYS A 124 -12.09 7.74 11.98
N PRO A 125 -13.23 7.87 12.66
CA PRO A 125 -14.41 8.52 12.06
C PRO A 125 -14.12 9.92 11.49
N SER A 126 -13.25 10.70 12.14
CA SER A 126 -12.82 12.03 11.71
C SER A 126 -12.02 12.05 10.40
N GLU A 127 -11.43 10.93 10.00
CA GLU A 127 -10.69 10.79 8.74
C GLU A 127 -11.60 10.36 7.56
N LYS A 128 -12.92 10.15 7.81
CA LYS A 128 -13.89 9.67 6.82
C LYS A 128 -14.76 10.82 6.31
N THR A 129 -14.15 11.93 5.93
CA THR A 129 -14.84 13.16 5.51
C THR A 129 -15.42 13.06 4.10
N GLU A 130 -14.73 12.36 3.20
CA GLU A 130 -15.07 12.24 1.78
C GLU A 130 -15.88 10.97 1.42
N GLY A 131 -16.62 10.43 2.41
CA GLY A 131 -17.44 9.22 2.25
C GLY A 131 -16.96 8.03 3.07
N LYS A 132 -17.85 7.05 3.27
CA LYS A 132 -17.57 5.83 4.03
C LYS A 132 -17.02 4.75 3.12
N HIS A 133 -15.73 4.79 2.78
CA HIS A 133 -15.12 3.66 2.08
C HIS A 133 -14.70 2.56 3.08
N PRO A 134 -15.18 1.33 2.94
CA PRO A 134 -14.97 0.27 3.97
C PRO A 134 -13.49 -0.08 4.17
N THR A 135 -12.64 0.08 3.16
CA THR A 135 -11.22 -0.31 3.20
C THR A 135 -10.26 0.89 3.26
N GLN A 136 -10.76 2.09 3.64
CA GLN A 136 -9.93 3.28 3.77
C GLN A 136 -8.76 3.05 4.72
N LYS A 137 -7.54 3.39 4.29
CA LYS A 137 -6.34 3.32 5.12
C LYS A 137 -6.19 4.58 5.97
N PRO A 138 -5.69 4.47 7.22
CA PRO A 138 -5.41 5.63 8.06
C PRO A 138 -4.39 6.58 7.44
N GLU A 139 -4.59 7.88 7.65
CA GLU A 139 -3.69 8.94 7.15
C GLU A 139 -2.23 8.71 7.57
N TYR A 140 -1.98 8.32 8.83
CA TYR A 140 -0.61 8.13 9.33
C TYR A 140 0.18 7.04 8.59
N LEU A 141 -0.50 6.04 7.98
CA LEU A 141 0.18 5.04 7.14
C LEU A 141 0.61 5.66 5.81
N LEU A 142 -0.29 6.40 5.18
CA LEU A 142 -0.05 7.05 3.89
C LEU A 142 0.97 8.17 4.03
N GLU A 143 0.94 8.94 5.12
CA GLU A 143 1.99 9.90 5.48
C GLU A 143 3.38 9.26 5.45
N LYS A 144 3.56 8.14 6.16
CA LYS A 144 4.84 7.41 6.17
C LYS A 144 5.27 6.98 4.76
N ILE A 145 4.35 6.40 3.98
CA ILE A 145 4.61 5.93 2.62
C ILE A 145 5.05 7.10 1.72
N VAL A 146 4.28 8.18 1.72
CA VAL A 146 4.54 9.36 0.90
C VAL A 146 5.88 9.99 1.26
N LEU A 147 6.15 10.19 2.54
CA LEU A 147 7.37 10.84 3.01
C LEU A 147 8.61 9.95 2.87
N ALA A 148 8.46 8.62 2.99
CA ALA A 148 9.57 7.69 2.84
C ALA A 148 10.10 7.61 1.41
N SER A 149 9.21 7.64 0.41
CA SER A 149 9.53 7.19 -0.94
C SER A 149 9.38 8.24 -2.04
N THR A 150 9.04 9.49 -1.67
CA THR A 150 8.85 10.58 -2.63
C THR A 150 9.38 11.91 -2.12
N GLU A 151 9.71 12.82 -3.07
CA GLU A 151 10.08 14.20 -2.83
C GLU A 151 8.98 15.17 -3.27
N LYS A 152 9.02 16.42 -2.78
CA LYS A 152 8.08 17.47 -3.23
C LYS A 152 8.08 17.62 -4.74
N GLY A 153 6.91 17.83 -5.34
CA GLY A 153 6.71 17.98 -6.77
C GLY A 153 6.66 16.67 -7.57
N GLN A 154 7.02 15.53 -6.97
CA GLN A 154 6.88 14.23 -7.63
C GLN A 154 5.41 13.82 -7.76
N VAL A 155 5.14 12.92 -8.70
CA VAL A 155 3.79 12.41 -9.00
C VAL A 155 3.57 11.09 -8.29
N ILE A 156 2.45 10.98 -7.58
CA ILE A 156 1.93 9.76 -6.99
C ILE A 156 0.72 9.31 -7.82
N LEU A 157 0.74 8.05 -8.26
CA LEU A 157 -0.39 7.41 -8.94
C LEU A 157 -1.01 6.38 -8.00
N ASP A 158 -2.31 6.49 -7.79
CA ASP A 158 -3.12 5.46 -7.11
C ASP A 158 -4.16 4.90 -8.09
N PRO A 159 -3.96 3.68 -8.62
CA PRO A 159 -4.89 3.07 -9.57
C PRO A 159 -6.15 2.49 -8.94
N PHE A 160 -6.30 2.58 -7.63
CA PHE A 160 -7.44 2.10 -6.84
C PHE A 160 -7.74 3.11 -5.72
N CYS A 161 -7.91 4.39 -6.08
CA CYS A 161 -7.86 5.48 -5.11
C CYS A 161 -9.04 5.51 -4.11
N GLY A 162 -10.16 4.87 -4.41
CA GLY A 162 -11.32 4.80 -3.52
C GLY A 162 -11.70 6.17 -2.96
N SER A 163 -11.67 6.32 -1.63
CA SER A 163 -11.94 7.59 -0.94
C SER A 163 -10.90 8.70 -1.15
N GLY A 164 -9.83 8.44 -1.92
CA GLY A 164 -8.82 9.46 -2.25
C GLY A 164 -7.84 9.80 -1.13
N THR A 165 -7.77 9.06 -0.04
CA THR A 165 -6.88 9.36 1.10
C THR A 165 -5.41 9.47 0.67
N THR A 166 -4.96 8.67 -0.29
CA THR A 166 -3.62 8.80 -0.89
C THR A 166 -3.41 10.18 -1.52
N GLY A 167 -4.46 10.69 -2.20
CA GLY A 167 -4.43 12.01 -2.84
C GLY A 167 -4.36 13.14 -1.82
N VAL A 168 -5.13 13.05 -0.73
CA VAL A 168 -5.11 14.04 0.36
C VAL A 168 -3.70 14.15 0.93
N GLU A 169 -3.07 13.02 1.27
CA GLU A 169 -1.71 13.00 1.82
C GLU A 169 -0.67 13.45 0.79
N ALA A 170 -0.82 13.07 -0.47
CA ALA A 170 0.07 13.53 -1.54
C ALA A 170 0.07 15.06 -1.65
N VAL A 171 -1.09 15.69 -1.72
CA VAL A 171 -1.26 17.15 -1.83
C VAL A 171 -0.77 17.85 -0.56
N ARG A 172 -1.13 17.33 0.62
CA ARG A 172 -0.69 17.85 1.93
C ARG A 172 0.82 17.99 2.02
N PHE A 173 1.56 17.06 1.46
CA PHE A 173 3.02 17.08 1.45
C PHE A 173 3.65 17.65 0.18
N GLY A 174 2.86 18.29 -0.69
CA GLY A 174 3.34 18.98 -1.88
C GLY A 174 3.72 18.06 -3.04
N ARG A 175 3.11 16.87 -3.13
CA ARG A 175 3.21 15.97 -4.28
C ARG A 175 2.05 16.22 -5.24
N LYS A 176 2.25 15.86 -6.50
CA LYS A 176 1.16 15.80 -7.49
C LYS A 176 0.48 14.45 -7.39
N PHE A 177 -0.82 14.40 -7.61
CA PHE A 177 -1.62 13.17 -7.50
C PHE A 177 -2.38 12.86 -8.78
N VAL A 178 -2.43 11.59 -9.12
CA VAL A 178 -3.29 11.02 -10.15
C VAL A 178 -4.02 9.84 -9.54
N GLY A 179 -5.33 9.95 -9.38
CA GLY A 179 -6.19 8.88 -8.88
C GLY A 179 -6.99 8.26 -10.02
N ILE A 180 -7.17 6.95 -9.97
CA ILE A 180 -8.06 6.19 -10.85
C ILE A 180 -8.98 5.39 -9.94
N ASP A 181 -10.27 5.43 -10.21
CA ASP A 181 -11.29 4.60 -9.56
C ASP A 181 -12.24 4.05 -10.61
N VAL A 182 -12.78 2.81 -10.38
CA VAL A 182 -13.61 2.10 -11.37
C VAL A 182 -14.83 1.47 -10.70
#